data_9b66979ec82950c8abf1ba91aa2909d8
#
_entry.id   9b66979ec82950c8abf1ba91aa2909d8
#
_cell.length_a   1.000
_cell.length_b   1.000
_cell.length_c   1.000
_cell.angle_alpha   90.00
_cell.angle_beta   90.00
_cell.angle_gamma   90.00
#
_symmetry.space_group_name_H-M   'P 1'
#
loop_
_entity.id
_entity.type
_entity.pdbx_description
1 polymer ?
#
loop_
_entity_poly.entity_id
_entity_poly.type
_entity_poly.pdbx_seq_one_letter_code
_entity_poly.pdbx_strand_id
1 'polypeptide(L)'
;MIEILFILLFLNIIHGIGTWKLYNISGNKGWQSFIPVYNILVLLKIVNRPWWWIFILILPVLNIIIIPVLWVEISRSFGKNKYTDTILSICSLGFYNYYINYFTKAKHVENRDINPKSSNGEWISSIIFAVIAATFVHTYFMQPYTIPTSSLEKSLLVGDFLFVSKFHYGARVPMTTVAAPMVHDTIPIIKTRSYINKEQLPFLAELPYLRLPGLQEI
;
A
#
# COMPACT_ATOMS: atom_id res chain seq x y z
N MET A 1 -3.49 -21.43 4.75
CA MET A 1 -2.24 -21.14 3.98
C MET A 1 -2.40 -21.39 2.49
N ILE A 2 -2.85 -22.58 2.08
CA ILE A 2 -3.06 -22.95 0.66
C ILE A 2 -4.09 -22.04 -0.02
N GLU A 3 -5.20 -21.73 0.62
CA GLU A 3 -6.25 -20.84 0.09
C GLU A 3 -5.74 -19.44 -0.21
N ILE A 4 -4.92 -18.87 0.67
CA ILE A 4 -4.30 -17.55 0.46
C ILE A 4 -3.39 -17.58 -0.77
N LEU A 5 -2.62 -18.65 -0.94
CA LEU A 5 -1.76 -18.81 -2.12
C LEU A 5 -2.59 -18.83 -3.41
N PHE A 6 -3.72 -19.56 -3.42
CA PHE A 6 -4.63 -19.59 -4.57
C PHE A 6 -5.23 -18.20 -4.86
N ILE A 7 -5.64 -17.47 -3.82
CA ILE A 7 -6.16 -16.09 -3.98
C ILE A 7 -5.09 -15.18 -4.59
N LEU A 8 -3.86 -15.24 -4.08
CA LEU A 8 -2.75 -14.44 -4.60
C LEU A 8 -2.41 -14.80 -6.05
N LEU A 9 -2.40 -16.09 -6.40
CA LEU A 9 -2.21 -16.53 -7.77
C LEU A 9 -3.35 -16.09 -8.69
N PHE A 10 -4.58 -16.16 -8.22
CA PHE A 10 -5.75 -15.68 -8.97
C PHE A 10 -5.69 -14.18 -9.23
N LEU A 11 -5.38 -13.38 -8.21
CA LEU A 11 -5.19 -11.94 -8.35
C LEU A 11 -4.02 -11.61 -9.29
N ASN A 12 -2.96 -12.40 -9.24
CA ASN A 12 -1.82 -12.26 -10.16
C ASN A 12 -2.23 -12.51 -11.61
N ILE A 13 -3.03 -13.55 -11.88
CA ILE A 13 -3.55 -13.83 -13.23
C ILE A 13 -4.44 -12.68 -13.72
N ILE A 14 -5.34 -12.18 -12.86
CA ILE A 14 -6.17 -11.01 -13.19
C ILE A 14 -5.28 -9.82 -13.56
N HIS A 15 -4.29 -9.49 -12.73
CA HIS A 15 -3.35 -8.42 -13.02
C HIS A 15 -2.61 -8.65 -14.34
N GLY A 16 -2.12 -9.86 -14.58
CA GLY A 16 -1.44 -10.24 -15.80
C GLY A 16 -2.29 -10.02 -17.05
N ILE A 17 -3.54 -10.50 -17.04
CA ILE A 17 -4.49 -10.29 -18.15
C ILE A 17 -4.72 -8.78 -18.38
N GLY A 18 -4.80 -7.99 -17.32
CA GLY A 18 -5.02 -6.54 -17.40
C GLY A 18 -3.84 -5.73 -17.92
N THR A 19 -2.61 -6.30 -17.92
CA THR A 19 -1.40 -5.51 -18.17
C THR A 19 -0.44 -6.09 -19.21
N TRP A 20 -0.60 -7.33 -19.67
CA TRP A 20 0.38 -8.01 -20.53
C TRP A 20 0.74 -7.27 -21.83
N LYS A 21 -0.21 -6.59 -22.50
CA LYS A 21 0.10 -5.77 -23.67
C LYS A 21 0.91 -4.53 -23.29
N LEU A 22 0.64 -3.94 -22.13
CA LEU A 22 1.39 -2.79 -21.63
C LEU A 22 2.86 -3.14 -21.41
N TYR A 23 3.13 -4.38 -20.94
CA TYR A 23 4.51 -4.90 -20.84
C TYR A 23 5.15 -5.01 -22.21
N ASN A 24 4.45 -5.53 -23.23
CA ASN A 24 4.98 -5.61 -24.58
C ASN A 24 5.26 -4.22 -25.16
N ILE A 25 4.36 -3.26 -24.98
CA ILE A 25 4.52 -1.88 -25.45
C ILE A 25 5.72 -1.18 -24.79
N SER A 26 6.05 -1.56 -23.55
CA SER A 26 7.21 -1.01 -22.82
C SER A 26 8.53 -1.73 -23.13
N GLY A 27 8.58 -2.61 -24.14
CA GLY A 27 9.78 -3.35 -24.53
C GLY A 27 10.09 -4.59 -23.69
N ASN A 28 9.19 -4.97 -22.78
CA ASN A 28 9.30 -6.18 -21.97
C ASN A 28 8.48 -7.31 -22.59
N LYS A 29 8.68 -8.56 -22.11
CA LYS A 29 7.91 -9.69 -22.61
C LYS A 29 6.58 -9.82 -21.85
N GLY A 30 5.46 -9.98 -22.55
CA GLY A 30 4.12 -10.03 -21.96
C GLY A 30 3.92 -11.15 -20.91
N TRP A 31 4.60 -12.28 -21.05
CA TRP A 31 4.52 -13.38 -20.08
C TRP A 31 5.07 -12.99 -18.69
N GLN A 32 5.94 -11.99 -18.61
CA GLN A 32 6.50 -11.48 -17.34
C GLN A 32 5.43 -10.91 -16.41
N SER A 33 4.29 -10.49 -16.95
CA SER A 33 3.16 -10.00 -16.15
C SER A 33 2.46 -11.08 -15.34
N PHE A 34 2.68 -12.37 -15.65
CA PHE A 34 2.04 -13.51 -15.00
C PHE A 34 2.89 -14.16 -13.90
N ILE A 35 4.18 -13.85 -13.83
CA ILE A 35 5.06 -14.42 -12.81
C ILE A 35 4.93 -13.63 -11.51
N PRO A 36 4.46 -14.25 -10.41
CA PRO A 36 4.36 -13.59 -9.12
C PRO A 36 5.70 -12.98 -8.68
N VAL A 37 5.66 -11.86 -7.98
CA VAL A 37 6.82 -11.08 -7.53
C VAL A 37 7.61 -10.46 -8.67
N TYR A 38 7.99 -11.24 -9.68
CA TYR A 38 8.76 -10.74 -10.82
C TYR A 38 7.97 -9.72 -11.66
N ASN A 39 6.65 -9.93 -11.80
CA ASN A 39 5.79 -8.95 -12.46
C ASN A 39 5.84 -7.59 -11.79
N ILE A 40 5.87 -7.54 -10.45
CA ILE A 40 5.95 -6.29 -9.70
C ILE A 40 7.29 -5.58 -9.97
N LEU A 41 8.40 -6.32 -9.97
CA LEU A 41 9.72 -5.75 -10.27
C LEU A 41 9.78 -5.15 -11.68
N VAL A 42 9.24 -5.88 -12.67
CA VAL A 42 9.18 -5.37 -14.06
C VAL A 42 8.23 -4.18 -14.14
N LEU A 43 7.09 -4.22 -13.44
CA LEU A 43 6.14 -3.11 -13.37
C LEU A 43 6.79 -1.85 -12.79
N LEU A 44 7.51 -1.96 -11.68
CA LEU A 44 8.22 -0.84 -11.06
C LEU A 44 9.24 -0.23 -12.03
N LYS A 45 9.92 -1.06 -12.83
CA LYS A 45 10.81 -0.59 -13.89
C LYS A 45 10.03 0.18 -14.98
N ILE A 46 8.89 -0.33 -15.42
CA ILE A 46 8.03 0.32 -16.42
C ILE A 46 7.54 1.70 -15.95
N VAL A 47 7.20 1.83 -14.67
CA VAL A 47 6.72 3.09 -14.10
C VAL A 47 7.84 4.00 -13.58
N ASN A 48 9.11 3.65 -13.83
CA ASN A 48 10.30 4.39 -13.37
C ASN A 48 10.38 4.55 -11.84
N ARG A 49 9.95 3.52 -11.11
CA ARG A 49 10.06 3.50 -9.64
C ARG A 49 11.17 2.55 -9.20
N PRO A 50 11.84 2.82 -8.07
CA PRO A 50 12.93 1.99 -7.60
C PRO A 50 12.42 0.62 -7.13
N TRP A 51 13.23 -0.42 -7.31
CA TRP A 51 12.90 -1.81 -7.00
C TRP A 51 12.55 -2.06 -5.53
N TRP A 52 13.08 -1.26 -4.60
CA TRP A 52 12.81 -1.41 -3.16
C TRP A 52 11.35 -1.12 -2.76
N TRP A 53 10.53 -0.53 -3.66
CA TRP A 53 9.10 -0.36 -3.43
C TRP A 53 8.39 -1.70 -3.20
N ILE A 54 8.99 -2.82 -3.63
CA ILE A 54 8.42 -4.15 -3.39
C ILE A 54 8.30 -4.43 -1.88
N PHE A 55 9.21 -3.94 -1.05
CA PHE A 55 9.14 -4.09 0.40
C PHE A 55 7.95 -3.33 1.00
N ILE A 56 7.65 -2.13 0.49
CA ILE A 56 6.48 -1.36 0.93
C ILE A 56 5.17 -2.07 0.51
N LEU A 57 5.15 -2.70 -0.65
CA LEU A 57 3.99 -3.45 -1.14
C LEU A 57 3.71 -4.72 -0.31
N ILE A 58 4.74 -5.31 0.29
CA ILE A 58 4.59 -6.47 1.17
C ILE A 58 4.08 -6.05 2.56
N LEU A 59 4.39 -4.83 3.02
CA LEU A 59 3.98 -4.36 4.34
C LEU A 59 2.47 -4.12 4.39
N PRO A 60 1.74 -4.77 5.31
CA PRO A 60 0.31 -4.52 5.50
C PRO A 60 0.10 -3.04 5.87
N VAL A 61 -1.11 -2.54 5.67
CA VAL A 61 -1.48 -1.12 5.84
C VAL A 61 -0.86 -0.19 4.79
N LEU A 62 0.45 -0.24 4.54
CA LEU A 62 1.11 0.58 3.52
C LEU A 62 0.71 0.21 2.10
N ASN A 63 0.48 -1.08 1.84
CA ASN A 63 0.04 -1.56 0.53
C ASN A 63 -1.30 -0.96 0.11
N ILE A 64 -2.21 -0.68 1.06
CA ILE A 64 -3.52 -0.06 0.78
C ILE A 64 -3.35 1.33 0.14
N ILE A 65 -2.30 2.05 0.51
CA ILE A 65 -2.00 3.38 -0.04
C ILE A 65 -1.22 3.26 -1.35
N ILE A 66 -0.22 2.38 -1.37
CA ILE A 66 0.71 2.26 -2.51
C ILE A 66 0.06 1.61 -3.74
N ILE A 67 -0.85 0.66 -3.56
CA ILE A 67 -1.52 0.00 -4.70
C ILE A 67 -2.29 1.00 -5.58
N PRO A 68 -3.18 1.88 -5.04
CA PRO A 68 -3.80 2.94 -5.83
C PRO A 68 -2.80 3.88 -6.51
N VAL A 69 -1.70 4.22 -5.83
CA VAL A 69 -0.64 5.02 -6.43
C VAL A 69 -0.04 4.32 -7.65
N LEU A 70 0.24 3.01 -7.56
CA LEU A 70 0.75 2.24 -8.70
C LEU A 70 -0.25 2.20 -9.88
N TRP A 71 -1.54 2.07 -9.63
CA TRP A 71 -2.53 2.11 -10.71
C TRP A 71 -2.51 3.44 -11.48
N VAL A 72 -2.38 4.55 -10.74
CA VAL A 72 -2.24 5.88 -11.34
C VAL A 72 -0.91 6.01 -12.09
N GLU A 73 0.17 5.50 -11.52
CA GLU A 73 1.50 5.52 -12.15
C GLU A 73 1.52 4.72 -13.46
N ILE A 74 0.86 3.56 -13.50
CA ILE A 74 0.69 2.79 -14.73
C ILE A 74 -0.03 3.64 -15.78
N SER A 75 -1.19 4.20 -15.46
CA SER A 75 -1.96 5.02 -16.37
C SER A 75 -1.15 6.18 -16.95
N ARG A 76 -0.40 6.87 -16.09
CA ARG A 76 0.46 8.00 -16.48
C ARG A 76 1.64 7.58 -17.35
N SER A 77 2.23 6.39 -17.09
CA SER A 77 3.33 5.86 -17.90
C SER A 77 2.89 5.52 -19.33
N PHE A 78 1.59 5.38 -19.57
CA PHE A 78 1.00 5.17 -20.89
C PHE A 78 0.27 6.41 -21.43
N GLY A 79 0.65 7.61 -20.99
CA GLY A 79 0.20 8.89 -21.54
C GLY A 79 -1.16 9.38 -21.05
N LYS A 80 -1.77 8.71 -20.06
CA LYS A 80 -3.05 9.10 -19.45
C LYS A 80 -2.80 10.03 -18.25
N ASN A 81 -2.68 11.33 -18.52
CA ASN A 81 -2.27 12.32 -17.51
C ASN A 81 -3.39 13.23 -17.00
N LYS A 82 -4.64 13.05 -17.48
CA LYS A 82 -5.78 13.87 -17.07
C LYS A 82 -6.22 13.52 -15.64
N TYR A 83 -6.82 14.48 -14.95
CA TYR A 83 -7.45 14.25 -13.64
C TYR A 83 -8.52 13.16 -13.68
N THR A 84 -9.31 13.12 -14.77
CA THR A 84 -10.30 12.06 -15.00
C THR A 84 -9.67 10.67 -15.04
N ASP A 85 -8.50 10.51 -15.68
CA ASP A 85 -7.80 9.23 -15.75
C ASP A 85 -7.30 8.81 -14.36
N THR A 86 -6.85 9.77 -13.55
CA THR A 86 -6.42 9.51 -12.16
C THR A 86 -7.60 9.04 -11.30
N ILE A 87 -8.75 9.73 -11.38
CA ILE A 87 -9.96 9.37 -10.63
C ILE A 87 -10.46 7.99 -11.09
N LEU A 88 -10.52 7.75 -12.40
CA LEU A 88 -10.93 6.46 -12.95
C LEU A 88 -10.00 5.32 -12.52
N SER A 89 -8.69 5.54 -12.48
CA SER A 89 -7.73 4.52 -12.03
C SER A 89 -7.96 4.11 -10.58
N ILE A 90 -8.29 5.06 -9.71
CA ILE A 90 -8.53 4.81 -8.27
C ILE A 90 -9.92 4.21 -8.08
N CYS A 91 -10.98 4.85 -8.61
CA CYS A 91 -12.37 4.43 -8.41
C CYS A 91 -12.68 3.06 -9.04
N SER A 92 -12.00 2.70 -10.12
CA SER A 92 -12.14 1.40 -10.76
C SER A 92 -11.30 0.30 -10.10
N LEU A 93 -10.62 0.56 -8.97
CA LEU A 93 -9.73 -0.40 -8.30
C LEU A 93 -8.69 -1.03 -9.25
N GLY A 94 -8.17 -0.21 -10.18
CA GLY A 94 -7.17 -0.63 -11.17
C GLY A 94 -7.74 -1.27 -12.45
N PHE A 95 -9.05 -1.53 -12.54
CA PHE A 95 -9.66 -2.05 -13.78
C PHE A 95 -9.55 -1.07 -14.97
N TYR A 96 -9.30 0.20 -14.72
CA TYR A 96 -9.01 1.17 -15.78
C TYR A 96 -7.78 0.78 -16.62
N ASN A 97 -6.83 0.02 -16.04
CA ASN A 97 -5.67 -0.50 -16.76
C ASN A 97 -6.08 -1.50 -17.86
N TYR A 98 -7.19 -2.26 -17.67
CA TYR A 98 -7.76 -3.11 -18.73
C TYR A 98 -8.24 -2.27 -19.91
N TYR A 99 -8.92 -1.17 -19.63
CA TYR A 99 -9.33 -0.24 -20.68
C TYR A 99 -8.13 0.29 -21.46
N ILE A 100 -7.06 0.69 -20.75
CA ILE A 100 -5.83 1.16 -21.39
C ILE A 100 -5.19 0.03 -22.22
N ASN A 101 -5.16 -1.18 -21.69
CA ASN A 101 -4.53 -2.35 -22.31
C ASN A 101 -5.23 -2.80 -23.60
N TYR A 102 -6.56 -2.77 -23.65
CA TYR A 102 -7.33 -3.36 -24.74
C TYR A 102 -7.95 -2.34 -25.69
N PHE A 103 -8.39 -1.20 -25.21
CA PHE A 103 -9.20 -0.26 -25.97
C PHE A 103 -8.45 1.01 -26.39
N THR A 104 -7.24 1.24 -25.89
CA THR A 104 -6.48 2.44 -26.25
C THR A 104 -5.21 2.09 -27.03
N LYS A 105 -4.81 2.99 -27.93
CA LYS A 105 -3.49 2.93 -28.58
C LYS A 105 -2.44 3.56 -27.64
N ALA A 106 -2.18 2.88 -26.53
CA ALA A 106 -1.23 3.35 -25.52
C ALA A 106 0.19 3.40 -26.09
N LYS A 107 0.95 4.42 -25.72
CA LYS A 107 2.38 4.53 -25.99
C LYS A 107 3.11 4.65 -24.68
N HIS A 108 4.15 3.86 -24.48
CA HIS A 108 4.97 3.97 -23.29
C HIS A 108 5.86 5.22 -23.34
N VAL A 109 5.90 5.96 -22.24
CA VAL A 109 6.75 7.14 -22.06
C VAL A 109 7.94 6.73 -21.17
N GLU A 110 9.07 6.36 -21.79
CA GLU A 110 10.24 5.83 -21.10
C GLU A 110 10.83 6.80 -20.06
N ASN A 111 11.00 8.08 -20.47
CA ASN A 111 11.59 9.11 -19.61
C ASN A 111 10.51 10.05 -19.07
N ARG A 112 9.53 9.49 -18.38
CA ARG A 112 8.52 10.32 -17.75
C ARG A 112 9.11 11.10 -16.57
N ASP A 113 8.88 12.40 -16.57
CA ASP A 113 9.11 13.21 -15.39
C ASP A 113 8.16 12.78 -14.27
N ILE A 114 8.75 12.29 -13.18
CA ILE A 114 8.00 11.77 -12.03
C ILE A 114 7.53 12.92 -11.13
N ASN A 115 8.18 14.08 -11.25
CA ASN A 115 7.84 15.25 -10.45
C ASN A 115 6.51 15.85 -10.92
N PRO A 116 5.61 16.19 -10.02
CA PRO A 116 4.36 16.84 -10.37
C PRO A 116 4.65 18.23 -10.95
N LYS A 117 4.02 18.53 -12.09
CA LYS A 117 4.21 19.83 -12.80
C LYS A 117 3.31 20.95 -12.26
N SER A 118 2.42 20.66 -11.36
CA SER A 118 1.50 21.65 -10.79
C SER A 118 1.67 21.73 -9.28
N SER A 119 1.52 22.94 -8.73
CA SER A 119 1.58 23.18 -7.27
C SER A 119 0.62 22.27 -6.48
N ASN A 120 -0.60 22.06 -6.98
CA ASN A 120 -1.55 21.13 -6.35
C ASN A 120 -1.03 19.66 -6.38
N GLY A 121 -0.33 19.27 -7.43
CA GLY A 121 0.28 17.95 -7.52
C GLY A 121 1.43 17.76 -6.54
N GLU A 122 2.23 18.79 -6.30
CA GLU A 122 3.31 18.78 -5.31
C GLU A 122 2.75 18.63 -3.89
N TRP A 123 1.70 19.39 -3.54
CA TRP A 123 1.02 19.28 -2.25
C TRP A 123 0.46 17.86 -2.02
N ILE A 124 -0.25 17.31 -3.00
CA ILE A 124 -0.81 15.95 -2.92
C ILE A 124 0.30 14.92 -2.75
N SER A 125 1.37 15.01 -3.55
CA SER A 125 2.52 14.11 -3.46
C SER A 125 3.19 14.18 -2.08
N SER A 126 3.38 15.37 -1.54
CA SER A 126 3.98 15.58 -0.21
C SER A 126 3.10 15.03 0.91
N ILE A 127 1.78 15.22 0.83
CA ILE A 127 0.83 14.66 1.81
C ILE A 127 0.85 13.13 1.75
N ILE A 128 0.81 12.53 0.55
CA ILE A 128 0.89 11.07 0.40
C ILE A 128 2.20 10.54 0.99
N PHE A 129 3.32 11.18 0.69
CA PHE A 129 4.61 10.80 1.24
C PHE A 129 4.61 10.90 2.78
N ALA A 130 4.12 12.00 3.33
CA ALA A 130 4.05 12.21 4.77
C ALA A 130 3.18 11.14 5.45
N VAL A 131 2.02 10.81 4.88
CA VAL A 131 1.12 9.76 5.41
C VAL A 131 1.81 8.38 5.36
N ILE A 132 2.47 8.04 4.26
CA ILE A 132 3.19 6.76 4.14
C ILE A 132 4.32 6.68 5.17
N ALA A 133 5.16 7.73 5.27
CA ALA A 133 6.27 7.78 6.20
C ALA A 133 5.80 7.74 7.65
N ALA A 134 4.79 8.53 8.00
CA ALA A 134 4.22 8.54 9.34
C ALA A 134 3.60 7.18 9.69
N THR A 135 2.80 6.58 8.79
CA THR A 135 2.20 5.25 9.01
C THR A 135 3.28 4.20 9.22
N PHE A 136 4.35 4.24 8.44
CA PHE A 136 5.48 3.33 8.58
C PHE A 136 6.15 3.45 9.95
N VAL A 137 6.47 4.69 10.35
CA VAL A 137 7.13 4.95 11.65
C VAL A 137 6.21 4.56 12.81
N HIS A 138 4.94 4.97 12.80
CA HIS A 138 3.98 4.67 13.86
C HIS A 138 3.67 3.17 13.99
N THR A 139 3.61 2.46 12.87
CA THR A 139 3.24 1.03 12.87
C THR A 139 4.41 0.16 13.32
N TYR A 140 5.63 0.46 12.85
CA TYR A 140 6.75 -0.48 12.98
C TYR A 140 7.86 -0.01 13.94
N PHE A 141 8.01 1.30 14.17
CA PHE A 141 9.15 1.83 14.93
C PHE A 141 8.75 2.37 16.30
N MET A 142 7.92 3.39 16.35
CA MET A 142 7.53 4.03 17.61
C MET A 142 6.15 4.65 17.51
N GLN A 143 5.43 4.60 18.60
CA GLN A 143 4.08 5.15 18.68
C GLN A 143 3.93 6.04 19.91
N PRO A 144 3.38 7.25 19.76
CA PRO A 144 3.05 8.09 20.91
C PRO A 144 1.80 7.56 21.60
N TYR A 145 1.84 7.51 22.93
CA TYR A 145 0.71 7.22 23.79
C TYR A 145 0.56 8.32 24.82
N THR A 146 -0.67 8.59 25.23
CA THR A 146 -0.98 9.41 26.39
C THR A 146 -1.30 8.53 27.59
N ILE A 147 -0.89 8.95 28.78
CA ILE A 147 -1.23 8.26 30.02
C ILE A 147 -2.67 8.59 30.39
N PRO A 148 -3.61 7.62 30.33
CA PRO A 148 -5.03 7.89 30.55
C PRO A 148 -5.44 7.79 32.02
N THR A 149 -4.64 7.15 32.88
CA THR A 149 -5.01 6.80 34.25
C THR A 149 -3.90 7.11 35.24
N SER A 150 -4.27 7.34 36.50
CA SER A 150 -3.36 7.65 37.61
C SER A 150 -2.61 6.44 38.21
N SER A 151 -2.71 5.27 37.61
CA SER A 151 -2.06 4.04 38.14
C SER A 151 -0.54 4.12 38.20
N LEU A 152 0.08 5.03 37.48
CA LEU A 152 1.52 5.29 37.41
C LEU A 152 1.93 6.66 37.96
N GLU A 153 1.08 7.29 38.78
CA GLU A 153 1.18 8.68 39.22
C GLU A 153 2.49 9.05 39.94
N LYS A 154 3.19 8.04 40.50
CA LYS A 154 4.51 8.25 41.11
C LYS A 154 5.65 8.43 40.10
N SER A 155 5.43 8.03 38.84
CA SER A 155 6.45 8.06 37.78
C SER A 155 6.00 8.88 36.57
N LEU A 156 4.70 8.87 36.25
CA LEU A 156 4.10 9.48 35.10
C LEU A 156 2.76 10.08 35.48
N LEU A 157 2.52 11.31 35.06
CA LEU A 157 1.27 12.02 35.33
C LEU A 157 0.20 11.70 34.28
N VAL A 158 -1.06 11.79 34.65
CA VAL A 158 -2.17 11.71 33.72
C VAL A 158 -2.06 12.84 32.69
N GLY A 159 -2.06 12.49 31.39
CA GLY A 159 -1.87 13.44 30.30
C GLY A 159 -0.45 13.51 29.75
N ASP A 160 0.54 12.88 30.40
CA ASP A 160 1.88 12.78 29.85
C ASP A 160 1.91 12.01 28.54
N PHE A 161 2.80 12.42 27.63
CA PHE A 161 3.03 11.74 26.36
C PHE A 161 4.28 10.86 26.43
N LEU A 162 4.11 9.60 26.02
CA LEU A 162 5.20 8.63 25.94
C LEU A 162 5.41 8.20 24.51
N PHE A 163 6.67 8.17 24.08
CA PHE A 163 7.06 7.47 22.86
C PHE A 163 7.46 6.03 23.20
N VAL A 164 6.60 5.08 22.81
CA VAL A 164 6.91 3.66 23.00
C VAL A 164 7.66 3.14 21.79
N SER A 165 8.90 2.72 22.00
CA SER A 165 9.72 2.07 20.98
C SER A 165 9.27 0.63 20.81
N LYS A 166 8.94 0.26 19.56
CA LYS A 166 8.57 -1.12 19.20
C LYS A 166 9.78 -2.01 18.94
N PHE A 167 10.97 -1.44 18.83
CA PHE A 167 12.20 -2.17 18.52
C PHE A 167 12.70 -3.03 19.68
N HIS A 168 12.54 -2.58 20.92
CA HIS A 168 13.08 -3.27 22.09
C HIS A 168 12.44 -4.64 22.34
N TYR A 169 11.20 -4.82 21.88
CA TYR A 169 10.44 -6.06 22.03
C TYR A 169 10.28 -6.82 20.70
N GLY A 170 11.01 -6.43 19.66
CA GLY A 170 10.91 -6.97 18.33
C GLY A 170 9.82 -6.32 17.47
N ALA A 171 9.91 -6.52 16.16
CA ALA A 171 8.93 -6.01 15.23
C ALA A 171 7.59 -6.73 15.44
N ARG A 172 6.56 -5.99 15.80
CA ARG A 172 5.19 -6.51 15.92
C ARG A 172 4.45 -6.29 14.60
N VAL A 173 3.79 -7.34 14.14
CA VAL A 173 2.78 -7.20 13.09
C VAL A 173 1.53 -6.58 13.73
N PRO A 174 0.89 -5.58 13.11
CA PRO A 174 -0.34 -4.99 13.63
C PRO A 174 -1.40 -6.07 13.86
N MET A 175 -2.09 -6.04 15.01
CA MET A 175 -3.18 -6.97 15.32
C MET A 175 -4.35 -6.84 14.33
N THR A 176 -4.52 -5.66 13.74
CA THR A 176 -5.49 -5.38 12.68
C THR A 176 -4.75 -5.26 11.37
N THR A 177 -4.87 -6.28 10.50
CA THR A 177 -4.14 -6.36 9.23
C THR A 177 -4.61 -5.30 8.24
N VAL A 178 -5.90 -4.95 8.29
CA VAL A 178 -6.51 -3.93 7.45
C VAL A 178 -7.08 -2.84 8.34
N ALA A 179 -6.44 -1.68 8.33
CA ALA A 179 -6.86 -0.51 9.09
C ALA A 179 -6.61 0.77 8.29
N ALA A 180 -7.43 1.80 8.52
CA ALA A 180 -7.18 3.12 7.95
C ALA A 180 -5.90 3.72 8.54
N PRO A 181 -4.97 4.23 7.73
CA PRO A 181 -3.72 4.79 8.21
C PRO A 181 -3.99 6.03 9.08
N MET A 182 -3.23 6.17 10.18
CA MET A 182 -3.28 7.31 11.11
C MET A 182 -4.63 7.56 11.81
N VAL A 183 -5.57 6.62 11.75
CA VAL A 183 -6.87 6.72 12.41
C VAL A 183 -6.99 5.64 13.48
N HIS A 184 -7.28 6.05 14.70
CA HIS A 184 -7.55 5.14 15.81
C HIS A 184 -9.06 4.94 15.95
N ASP A 185 -9.47 3.69 16.14
CA ASP A 185 -10.81 3.22 16.46
C ASP A 185 -11.90 3.62 15.44
N THR A 186 -12.24 4.89 15.30
CA THR A 186 -13.31 5.36 14.41
C THR A 186 -12.84 6.44 13.45
N ILE A 187 -13.31 6.37 12.20
CA ILE A 187 -13.04 7.40 11.18
C ILE A 187 -13.88 8.64 11.51
N PRO A 188 -13.25 9.81 11.74
CA PRO A 188 -13.94 11.02 12.24
C PRO A 188 -15.12 11.49 11.39
N ILE A 189 -15.04 11.32 10.06
CA ILE A 189 -16.05 11.81 9.10
C ILE A 189 -17.23 10.83 9.01
N ILE A 190 -16.94 9.52 8.92
CA ILE A 190 -17.92 8.48 8.60
C ILE A 190 -18.46 7.82 9.85
N LYS A 191 -17.82 8.01 11.01
CA LYS A 191 -18.14 7.38 12.32
C LYS A 191 -18.21 5.85 12.28
N THR A 192 -17.52 5.22 11.32
CA THR A 192 -17.36 3.78 11.21
C THR A 192 -16.02 3.35 11.80
N ARG A 193 -15.90 2.06 12.16
CA ARG A 193 -14.64 1.51 12.65
C ARG A 193 -13.54 1.67 11.60
N SER A 194 -12.35 2.07 12.03
CA SER A 194 -11.18 2.27 11.17
C SER A 194 -10.47 0.98 10.77
N TYR A 195 -10.91 -0.17 11.27
CA TYR A 195 -10.30 -1.47 11.08
C TYR A 195 -11.33 -2.57 10.85
N ILE A 196 -10.89 -3.65 10.20
CA ILE A 196 -11.71 -4.83 9.93
C ILE A 196 -11.37 -5.91 10.97
N ASN A 197 -12.39 -6.38 11.71
CA ASN A 197 -12.23 -7.46 12.69
C ASN A 197 -12.18 -8.83 12.01
N LYS A 198 -11.58 -9.82 12.73
CA LYS A 198 -11.54 -11.22 12.33
C LYS A 198 -12.92 -11.81 11.96
N GLU A 199 -13.95 -11.38 12.67
CA GLU A 199 -15.34 -11.87 12.46
C GLU A 199 -15.93 -11.41 11.13
N GLN A 200 -15.46 -10.27 10.56
CA GLN A 200 -15.99 -9.72 9.31
C GLN A 200 -15.33 -10.31 8.07
N LEU A 201 -14.05 -10.61 8.16
CA LEU A 201 -13.27 -11.21 7.06
C LEU A 201 -12.26 -12.22 7.63
N PRO A 202 -12.71 -13.42 7.98
CA PRO A 202 -11.86 -14.42 8.63
C PRO A 202 -10.62 -14.79 7.82
N PHE A 203 -10.70 -14.76 6.48
CA PHE A 203 -9.57 -15.08 5.61
C PHE A 203 -8.43 -14.04 5.69
N LEU A 204 -8.73 -12.77 6.00
CA LEU A 204 -7.69 -11.73 6.20
C LEU A 204 -7.01 -11.87 7.57
N ALA A 205 -7.68 -12.49 8.53
CA ALA A 205 -7.13 -12.74 9.85
C ALA A 205 -6.13 -13.90 9.87
N GLU A 206 -6.21 -14.78 8.86
CA GLU A 206 -5.28 -15.91 8.67
C GLU A 206 -4.10 -15.56 7.76
N LEU A 207 -3.95 -14.28 7.35
CA LEU A 207 -2.74 -13.85 6.68
C LEU A 207 -1.54 -14.25 7.55
N PRO A 208 -0.57 -15.00 7.00
CA PRO A 208 0.53 -15.51 7.80
C PRO A 208 1.25 -14.31 8.40
N TYR A 209 1.20 -14.20 9.73
CA TYR A 209 2.12 -13.34 10.45
C TYR A 209 3.50 -13.83 10.07
N LEU A 210 4.30 -13.01 9.44
CA LEU A 210 5.72 -13.25 9.31
C LEU A 210 6.28 -13.25 10.73
N ARG A 211 6.28 -14.41 11.37
CA ARG A 211 7.00 -14.63 12.63
C ARG A 211 8.48 -14.53 12.29
N LEU A 212 9.02 -13.34 12.47
CA LEU A 212 10.48 -13.22 12.49
C LEU A 212 11.01 -13.99 13.71
N PRO A 213 12.07 -14.79 13.56
CA PRO A 213 12.67 -15.52 14.69
C PRO A 213 13.05 -14.52 15.77
N GLY A 214 12.53 -14.70 16.98
CA GLY A 214 12.76 -13.83 18.13
C GLY A 214 11.54 -13.08 18.67
N LEU A 215 10.37 -13.22 18.04
CA LEU A 215 9.12 -12.68 18.55
C LEU A 215 8.53 -13.64 19.60
N GLN A 216 8.68 -13.31 20.87
CA GLN A 216 7.95 -13.97 21.95
C GLN A 216 6.53 -13.40 22.04
N GLU A 217 5.57 -14.29 22.21
CA GLU A 217 4.22 -13.92 22.64
C GLU A 217 4.32 -13.42 24.09
N ILE A 218 3.92 -12.19 24.33
CA ILE A 218 3.65 -11.65 25.66
C ILE A 218 2.14 -11.52 25.78
#